data_b903051a82e5b0ae3b6eb7ad5bf4b06a
#
_entry.id   b903051a82e5b0ae3b6eb7ad5bf4b06a
#
_cell.length_a   1.000
_cell.length_b   1.000
_cell.length_c   1.000
_cell.angle_alpha   90.00
_cell.angle_beta   90.00
_cell.angle_gamma   90.00
#
_symmetry.space_group_name_H-M   'P 1'
#
loop_
_entity.id
_entity.type
_entity.pdbx_description
1 polymer ?
#
loop_
_entity_poly.entity_id
_entity_poly.type
_entity_poly.pdbx_seq_one_letter_code
_entity_poly.pdbx_strand_id
1 'polypeptide(L)'
;MYEINIEKINQLKPDIIVTQGVCEVCAISSHQVEVLLKGQLCTLPSSTKIISLNGRSFNDICEDILTLGKNLNQKNRSQKIVENAIAKRIEMISMKKFNHRVLCLEWIDPYFSAGHWVPEQIEMAGFVSAIGQPGDQSRVISVDEIIKSNPDIIAIICCGYSEEENKVHAQKVIKDKRINKLPPFKNNKVFAFDSDGLFSRPTLRIIEGARKLRETVLNQYND
;
A
#
# COMPACT_ATOMS: atom_id res chain seq x y z
N MET A 1 4.39 10.52 15.65
CA MET A 1 5.78 10.56 15.12
C MET A 1 6.50 9.36 15.74
N TYR A 2 7.17 8.54 14.94
CA TYR A 2 7.93 7.39 15.46
C TYR A 2 9.27 7.85 15.96
N GLU A 3 9.70 7.34 17.13
CA GLU A 3 11.02 7.63 17.70
C GLU A 3 11.85 6.35 17.73
N ILE A 4 13.15 6.49 17.46
CA ILE A 4 14.10 5.37 17.54
C ILE A 4 14.63 5.29 18.96
N ASN A 5 14.41 4.16 19.61
CA ASN A 5 15.01 3.88 20.93
C ASN A 5 16.43 3.34 20.76
N ILE A 6 17.41 4.25 20.78
CA ILE A 6 18.85 3.94 20.62
C ILE A 6 19.36 3.02 21.73
N GLU A 7 18.92 3.21 22.98
CA GLU A 7 19.34 2.37 24.10
C GLU A 7 18.96 0.91 23.87
N LYS A 8 17.72 0.69 23.41
CA LYS A 8 17.24 -0.66 23.09
C LYS A 8 17.99 -1.29 21.92
N ILE A 9 18.33 -0.50 20.89
CA ILE A 9 19.15 -0.96 19.78
C ILE A 9 20.54 -1.36 20.25
N ASN A 10 21.19 -0.53 21.08
CA ASN A 10 22.51 -0.82 21.66
C ASN A 10 22.49 -2.09 22.53
N GLN A 11 21.41 -2.32 23.29
CA GLN A 11 21.24 -3.53 24.09
C GLN A 11 21.07 -4.78 23.23
N LEU A 12 20.29 -4.69 22.13
CA LEU A 12 20.02 -5.80 21.23
C LEU A 12 21.23 -6.19 20.37
N LYS A 13 22.13 -5.26 20.08
CA LYS A 13 23.32 -5.45 19.22
C LYS A 13 22.99 -6.22 17.93
N PRO A 14 22.06 -5.74 17.12
CA PRO A 14 21.60 -6.47 15.94
C PRO A 14 22.72 -6.53 14.88
N ASP A 15 22.81 -7.66 14.18
CA ASP A 15 23.66 -7.81 12.99
C ASP A 15 23.05 -7.07 11.77
N ILE A 16 21.72 -6.99 11.72
CA ILE A 16 20.97 -6.40 10.62
C ILE A 16 19.85 -5.53 11.19
N ILE A 17 19.72 -4.31 10.68
CA ILE A 17 18.58 -3.43 10.92
C ILE A 17 17.81 -3.30 9.61
N VAL A 18 16.52 -3.64 9.61
CA VAL A 18 15.63 -3.48 8.46
C VAL A 18 14.78 -2.24 8.68
N THR A 19 14.80 -1.34 7.70
CA THR A 19 14.00 -0.12 7.70
C THR A 19 13.13 -0.07 6.45
N GLN A 20 12.19 0.86 6.40
CA GLN A 20 11.47 1.16 5.16
C GLN A 20 11.72 2.61 4.75
N GLY A 21 11.78 2.88 3.43
CA GLY A 21 12.03 4.20 2.86
C GLY A 21 10.93 4.68 1.90
N VAL A 22 9.76 4.06 1.93
CA VAL A 22 8.69 4.35 0.95
C VAL A 22 7.95 5.65 1.26
N CYS A 23 7.70 5.92 2.55
CA CYS A 23 6.89 7.05 2.98
C CYS A 23 7.51 7.71 4.22
N GLU A 24 7.92 8.97 4.09
CA GLU A 24 8.50 9.74 5.21
C GLU A 24 7.46 10.20 6.24
N VAL A 25 6.17 10.17 5.87
CA VAL A 25 5.07 10.55 6.78
C VAL A 25 4.74 9.40 7.74
N CYS A 26 4.82 8.16 7.27
CA CYS A 26 4.35 6.97 7.99
C CYS A 26 5.48 6.20 8.68
N ALA A 27 6.75 6.53 8.41
CA ALA A 27 7.89 5.85 9.00
C ALA A 27 9.12 6.74 9.08
N ILE A 28 10.10 6.31 9.88
CA ILE A 28 11.40 6.94 9.96
C ILE A 28 12.17 6.56 8.68
N SER A 29 12.67 7.56 7.95
CA SER A 29 13.43 7.33 6.72
C SER A 29 14.74 6.59 7.01
N SER A 30 15.23 5.83 6.02
CA SER A 30 16.53 5.16 6.12
C SER A 30 17.66 6.14 6.44
N HIS A 31 17.60 7.34 5.87
CA HIS A 31 18.56 8.41 6.15
C HIS A 31 18.54 8.84 7.61
N GLN A 32 17.37 9.04 8.22
CA GLN A 32 17.27 9.36 9.65
C GLN A 32 17.81 8.23 10.52
N VAL A 33 17.54 6.97 10.16
CA VAL A 33 18.12 5.80 10.84
C VAL A 33 19.65 5.82 10.74
N GLU A 34 20.20 6.03 9.54
CA GLU A 34 21.65 6.09 9.33
C GLU A 34 22.31 7.22 10.12
N VAL A 35 21.73 8.42 10.13
CA VAL A 35 22.23 9.57 10.90
C VAL A 35 22.25 9.27 12.38
N LEU A 36 21.17 8.67 12.91
CA LEU A 36 21.09 8.32 14.32
C LEU A 36 22.08 7.20 14.71
N LEU A 37 22.25 6.20 13.82
CA LEU A 37 23.17 5.09 14.07
C LEU A 37 24.66 5.49 13.92
N LYS A 38 24.96 6.51 13.13
CA LYS A 38 26.31 7.12 13.03
C LYS A 38 26.59 8.16 14.12
N GLY A 39 25.58 8.51 14.92
CA GLY A 39 25.70 9.46 16.03
C GLY A 39 26.48 8.90 17.21
N GLN A 40 27.00 9.80 18.08
CA GLN A 40 27.84 9.44 19.24
C GLN A 40 27.14 8.53 20.27
N LEU A 41 25.80 8.48 20.27
CA LEU A 41 25.00 7.67 21.20
C LEU A 41 24.85 6.22 20.75
N CYS A 42 25.19 5.89 19.50
CA CYS A 42 25.06 4.53 18.98
C CYS A 42 26.42 3.80 19.06
N THR A 43 26.44 2.67 19.75
CA THR A 43 27.62 1.83 19.95
C THR A 43 27.61 0.55 19.14
N LEU A 44 26.84 0.53 18.05
CA LEU A 44 26.78 -0.66 17.19
C LEU A 44 28.11 -0.92 16.48
N PRO A 45 28.46 -2.20 16.26
CA PRO A 45 29.60 -2.58 15.46
C PRO A 45 29.48 -2.00 14.03
N SER A 46 30.61 -1.62 13.44
CA SER A 46 30.68 -1.17 12.03
C SER A 46 30.24 -2.24 11.03
N SER A 47 30.15 -3.51 11.48
CA SER A 47 29.65 -4.64 10.71
C SER A 47 28.11 -4.72 10.65
N THR A 48 27.38 -3.99 11.51
CA THR A 48 25.91 -3.95 11.48
C THR A 48 25.42 -3.41 10.14
N LYS A 49 24.61 -4.20 9.45
CA LYS A 49 24.06 -3.84 8.15
C LYS A 49 22.71 -3.13 8.31
N ILE A 50 22.49 -2.10 7.50
CA ILE A 50 21.20 -1.43 7.37
C ILE A 50 20.62 -1.82 6.01
N ILE A 51 19.40 -2.35 5.98
CA ILE A 51 18.67 -2.73 4.77
C ILE A 51 17.42 -1.88 4.72
N SER A 52 17.33 -0.99 3.72
CA SER A 52 16.13 -0.20 3.46
C SER A 52 15.25 -0.91 2.44
N LEU A 53 13.99 -1.15 2.78
CA LEU A 53 12.97 -1.68 1.88
C LEU A 53 12.25 -0.50 1.23
N ASN A 54 12.21 -0.46 -0.09
CA ASN A 54 11.71 0.69 -0.85
C ASN A 54 10.65 0.32 -1.88
N GLY A 55 10.02 -0.84 -1.74
CA GLY A 55 9.07 -1.38 -2.70
C GLY A 55 7.88 -0.46 -2.94
N ARG A 56 7.76 0.06 -4.19
CA ARG A 56 6.64 0.91 -4.66
C ARG A 56 5.78 0.22 -5.70
N SER A 57 6.21 -0.94 -6.17
CA SER A 57 5.52 -1.80 -7.12
C SER A 57 5.61 -3.25 -6.68
N PHE A 58 4.87 -4.15 -7.31
CA PHE A 58 5.00 -5.58 -7.08
C PHE A 58 6.44 -6.08 -7.31
N ASN A 59 7.08 -5.60 -8.35
CA ASN A 59 8.44 -6.02 -8.68
C ASN A 59 9.44 -5.54 -7.62
N ASP A 60 9.34 -4.28 -7.17
CA ASP A 60 10.22 -3.75 -6.12
C ASP A 60 10.04 -4.53 -4.81
N ILE A 61 8.79 -4.89 -4.44
CA ILE A 61 8.51 -5.72 -3.26
C ILE A 61 9.18 -7.09 -3.39
N CYS A 62 9.17 -7.69 -4.58
CA CYS A 62 9.89 -8.93 -4.84
C CYS A 62 11.41 -8.77 -4.69
N GLU A 63 11.98 -7.68 -5.19
CA GLU A 63 13.40 -7.37 -5.04
C GLU A 63 13.79 -7.14 -3.57
N ASP A 64 12.97 -6.46 -2.79
CA ASP A 64 13.14 -6.30 -1.34
C ASP A 64 13.21 -7.66 -0.64
N ILE A 65 12.34 -8.60 -0.99
CA ILE A 65 12.33 -9.96 -0.44
C ILE A 65 13.60 -10.73 -0.82
N LEU A 66 14.04 -10.63 -2.06
CA LEU A 66 15.30 -11.26 -2.51
C LEU A 66 16.50 -10.67 -1.80
N THR A 67 16.51 -9.36 -1.59
CA THR A 67 17.55 -8.64 -0.84
C THR A 67 17.61 -9.09 0.61
N LEU A 68 16.47 -9.21 1.28
CA LEU A 68 16.39 -9.79 2.62
C LEU A 68 16.90 -11.24 2.64
N GLY A 69 16.45 -12.06 1.69
CA GLY A 69 16.88 -13.45 1.61
C GLY A 69 18.39 -13.62 1.43
N LYS A 70 19.01 -12.75 0.62
CA LYS A 70 20.46 -12.70 0.43
C LYS A 70 21.20 -12.35 1.73
N ASN A 71 20.77 -11.30 2.43
CA ASN A 71 21.41 -10.83 3.64
C ASN A 71 21.20 -11.73 4.87
N LEU A 72 20.09 -12.48 4.89
CA LEU A 72 19.75 -13.45 5.94
C LEU A 72 20.24 -14.89 5.63
N ASN A 73 21.03 -15.10 4.56
CA ASN A 73 21.46 -16.43 4.10
C ASN A 73 20.28 -17.37 3.78
N GLN A 74 19.15 -16.82 3.32
CA GLN A 74 17.91 -17.53 2.98
C GLN A 74 17.55 -17.40 1.48
N LYS A 75 18.56 -17.40 0.61
CA LYS A 75 18.38 -17.13 -0.83
C LYS A 75 17.35 -18.06 -1.49
N ASN A 76 17.46 -19.37 -1.27
CA ASN A 76 16.53 -20.34 -1.88
C ASN A 76 15.08 -20.15 -1.38
N ARG A 77 14.93 -19.78 -0.10
CA ARG A 77 13.61 -19.53 0.48
C ARG A 77 12.99 -18.28 -0.09
N SER A 78 13.74 -17.19 -0.22
CA SER A 78 13.23 -15.93 -0.79
C SER A 78 12.89 -16.11 -2.28
N GLN A 79 13.69 -16.84 -3.07
CA GLN A 79 13.38 -17.16 -4.46
C GLN A 79 12.05 -17.90 -4.58
N LYS A 80 11.85 -18.97 -3.80
CA LYS A 80 10.60 -19.72 -3.80
C LYS A 80 9.38 -18.88 -3.41
N ILE A 81 9.53 -17.96 -2.46
CA ILE A 81 8.46 -17.02 -2.07
C ILE A 81 8.10 -16.13 -3.24
N VAL A 82 9.09 -15.54 -3.92
CA VAL A 82 8.87 -14.65 -5.06
C VAL A 82 8.27 -15.41 -6.25
N GLU A 83 8.77 -16.59 -6.59
CA GLU A 83 8.21 -17.44 -7.65
C GLU A 83 6.73 -17.74 -7.43
N ASN A 84 6.35 -18.10 -6.21
CA ASN A 84 4.95 -18.34 -5.84
C ASN A 84 4.10 -17.06 -5.97
N ALA A 85 4.65 -15.91 -5.60
CA ALA A 85 3.94 -14.64 -5.73
C ALA A 85 3.75 -14.24 -7.21
N ILE A 86 4.76 -14.44 -8.04
CA ILE A 86 4.67 -14.21 -9.49
C ILE A 86 3.58 -15.09 -10.10
N ALA A 87 3.52 -16.38 -9.73
CA ALA A 87 2.49 -17.29 -10.21
C ALA A 87 1.08 -16.81 -9.85
N LYS A 88 0.85 -16.41 -8.59
CA LYS A 88 -0.43 -15.84 -8.13
C LYS A 88 -0.78 -14.54 -8.85
N ARG A 89 0.20 -13.66 -9.10
CA ARG A 89 -0.01 -12.44 -9.86
C ARG A 89 -0.43 -12.74 -11.29
N ILE A 90 0.24 -13.70 -11.96
CA ILE A 90 -0.12 -14.13 -13.31
C ILE A 90 -1.56 -14.66 -13.35
N GLU A 91 -1.98 -15.47 -12.38
CA GLU A 91 -3.36 -15.93 -12.23
C GLU A 91 -4.32 -14.74 -12.19
N MET A 92 -4.06 -13.75 -11.32
CA MET A 92 -4.93 -12.56 -11.17
C MET A 92 -5.03 -11.75 -12.45
N ILE A 93 -3.91 -11.45 -13.11
CA ILE A 93 -3.92 -10.60 -14.32
C ILE A 93 -4.49 -11.32 -15.55
N SER A 94 -4.58 -12.66 -15.54
CA SER A 94 -5.20 -13.45 -16.59
C SER A 94 -6.73 -13.49 -16.52
N MET A 95 -7.32 -13.06 -15.40
CA MET A 95 -8.76 -12.99 -15.23
C MET A 95 -9.39 -11.93 -16.14
N LYS A 96 -10.71 -12.03 -16.36
CA LYS A 96 -11.49 -11.06 -17.15
C LYS A 96 -11.25 -9.64 -16.62
N LYS A 97 -10.94 -8.72 -17.53
CA LYS A 97 -10.79 -7.28 -17.26
C LYS A 97 -12.11 -6.53 -17.48
N PHE A 98 -12.25 -5.42 -16.78
CA PHE A 98 -13.41 -4.54 -16.83
C PHE A 98 -12.92 -3.10 -17.03
N ASN A 99 -13.72 -2.28 -17.71
CA ASN A 99 -13.41 -0.86 -17.93
C ASN A 99 -13.86 0.04 -16.76
N HIS A 100 -14.23 -0.56 -15.62
CA HIS A 100 -14.64 0.22 -14.45
C HIS A 100 -13.46 0.96 -13.84
N ARG A 101 -13.65 2.25 -13.63
CA ARG A 101 -12.67 3.15 -13.03
C ARG A 101 -12.81 3.13 -11.51
N VAL A 102 -11.78 2.70 -10.82
CA VAL A 102 -11.73 2.63 -9.35
C VAL A 102 -10.89 3.78 -8.81
N LEU A 103 -11.47 4.59 -7.93
CA LEU A 103 -10.76 5.59 -7.14
C LEU A 103 -10.51 5.00 -5.74
N CYS A 104 -9.25 4.75 -5.41
CA CYS A 104 -8.84 4.42 -4.05
C CYS A 104 -8.48 5.70 -3.29
N LEU A 105 -9.08 5.91 -2.12
CA LEU A 105 -8.80 7.03 -1.22
C LEU A 105 -8.04 6.53 0.01
N GLU A 106 -6.77 6.93 0.13
CA GLU A 106 -5.92 6.61 1.29
C GLU A 106 -6.15 7.54 2.48
N TRP A 107 -6.83 8.68 2.26
CA TRP A 107 -7.27 9.61 3.28
C TRP A 107 -8.44 10.43 2.75
N ILE A 108 -9.25 11.01 3.65
CA ILE A 108 -10.49 11.67 3.27
C ILE A 108 -10.58 13.15 3.68
N ASP A 109 -9.66 13.63 4.51
CA ASP A 109 -9.63 15.03 4.92
C ASP A 109 -8.18 15.48 5.22
N PRO A 110 -7.51 16.12 4.26
CA PRO A 110 -7.92 16.28 2.85
C PRO A 110 -7.98 14.95 2.10
N TYR A 111 -8.63 14.94 0.92
CA TYR A 111 -8.62 13.74 0.09
C TYR A 111 -7.21 13.43 -0.42
N PHE A 112 -6.78 12.16 -0.25
CA PHE A 112 -5.55 11.63 -0.84
C PHE A 112 -5.88 10.49 -1.81
N SER A 113 -5.35 10.58 -3.02
CA SER A 113 -5.34 9.43 -3.93
C SER A 113 -4.31 8.41 -3.48
N ALA A 114 -4.62 7.15 -3.65
CA ALA A 114 -3.67 6.08 -3.46
C ALA A 114 -2.55 6.12 -4.51
N GLY A 115 -1.36 5.79 -4.07
CA GLY A 115 -0.15 5.70 -4.89
C GLY A 115 0.58 4.37 -4.70
N HIS A 116 1.89 4.39 -5.01
CA HIS A 116 2.81 3.27 -4.86
C HIS A 116 2.30 2.01 -5.60
N TRP A 117 2.03 0.93 -4.88
CA TRP A 117 1.53 -0.35 -5.41
C TRP A 117 0.01 -0.40 -5.60
N VAL A 118 -0.77 0.56 -5.03
CA VAL A 118 -2.23 0.49 -5.05
C VAL A 118 -2.83 0.61 -6.46
N PRO A 119 -2.36 1.52 -7.34
CA PRO A 119 -2.81 1.50 -8.73
C PRO A 119 -2.56 0.15 -9.43
N GLU A 120 -1.43 -0.50 -9.16
CA GLU A 120 -1.14 -1.85 -9.68
C GLU A 120 -2.09 -2.91 -9.08
N GLN A 121 -2.50 -2.79 -7.80
CA GLN A 121 -3.53 -3.66 -7.22
C GLN A 121 -4.87 -3.53 -7.94
N ILE A 122 -5.27 -2.30 -8.31
CA ILE A 122 -6.49 -2.05 -9.09
C ILE A 122 -6.41 -2.75 -10.44
N GLU A 123 -5.27 -2.63 -11.13
CA GLU A 123 -5.04 -3.28 -12.42
C GLU A 123 -5.01 -4.81 -12.29
N MET A 124 -4.37 -5.36 -11.26
CA MET A 124 -4.39 -6.78 -10.94
C MET A 124 -5.80 -7.28 -10.65
N ALA A 125 -6.64 -6.47 -10.02
CA ALA A 125 -8.06 -6.79 -9.81
C ALA A 125 -8.88 -6.78 -11.10
N GLY A 126 -8.30 -6.33 -12.22
CA GLY A 126 -8.94 -6.28 -13.52
C GLY A 126 -9.74 -5.00 -13.78
N PHE A 127 -9.46 -3.93 -13.06
CA PHE A 127 -10.09 -2.61 -13.19
C PHE A 127 -9.10 -1.56 -13.69
N VAL A 128 -9.57 -0.34 -13.88
CA VAL A 128 -8.77 0.82 -14.31
C VAL A 128 -8.60 1.77 -13.12
N SER A 129 -7.38 2.17 -12.81
CA SER A 129 -7.15 3.22 -11.80
C SER A 129 -7.73 4.55 -12.29
N ALA A 130 -8.58 5.18 -11.49
CA ALA A 130 -9.19 6.46 -11.85
C ALA A 130 -8.20 7.62 -11.69
N ILE A 131 -7.31 7.56 -10.69
CA ILE A 131 -6.24 8.53 -10.42
C ILE A 131 -5.01 7.76 -9.98
N GLY A 132 -3.83 8.18 -10.48
CA GLY A 132 -2.53 7.57 -10.18
C GLY A 132 -2.19 6.41 -11.10
N GLN A 133 -0.88 6.20 -11.25
CA GLN A 133 -0.28 5.10 -12.01
C GLN A 133 0.57 4.24 -11.07
N PRO A 134 0.87 2.98 -11.39
CA PRO A 134 1.79 2.16 -10.61
C PRO A 134 3.13 2.88 -10.36
N GLY A 135 3.56 2.94 -9.10
CA GLY A 135 4.79 3.59 -8.67
C GLY A 135 4.67 5.10 -8.35
N ASP A 136 3.56 5.76 -8.72
CA ASP A 136 3.32 7.17 -8.36
C ASP A 136 3.28 7.34 -6.84
N GLN A 137 3.58 8.56 -6.36
CA GLN A 137 3.39 8.88 -4.95
C GLN A 137 1.91 9.16 -4.65
N SER A 138 1.47 8.75 -3.45
CA SER A 138 0.20 9.20 -2.88
C SER A 138 0.24 10.72 -2.72
N ARG A 139 -0.85 11.39 -3.07
CA ARG A 139 -0.92 12.86 -3.02
C ARG A 139 -2.29 13.38 -2.65
N VAL A 140 -2.32 14.61 -2.15
CA VAL A 140 -3.57 15.34 -2.00
C VAL A 140 -4.20 15.55 -3.37
N ILE A 141 -5.50 15.31 -3.45
CA ILE A 141 -6.33 15.57 -4.63
C ILE A 141 -7.49 16.52 -4.31
N SER A 142 -7.82 17.36 -5.25
CA SER A 142 -8.96 18.27 -5.12
C SER A 142 -10.29 17.57 -5.44
N VAL A 143 -11.37 18.14 -4.98
CA VAL A 143 -12.73 17.70 -5.34
C VAL A 143 -12.93 17.74 -6.86
N ASP A 144 -12.37 18.73 -7.55
CA ASP A 144 -12.47 18.85 -9.01
C ASP A 144 -11.73 17.71 -9.73
N GLU A 145 -10.60 17.26 -9.20
CA GLU A 145 -9.89 16.09 -9.73
C GLU A 145 -10.71 14.81 -9.54
N ILE A 146 -11.35 14.64 -8.39
CA ILE A 146 -12.27 13.51 -8.15
C ILE A 146 -13.41 13.53 -9.17
N ILE A 147 -14.04 14.68 -9.39
CA ILE A 147 -15.13 14.83 -10.36
C ILE A 147 -14.64 14.52 -11.78
N LYS A 148 -13.51 15.10 -12.19
CA LYS A 148 -12.92 14.87 -13.53
C LYS A 148 -12.51 13.43 -13.76
N SER A 149 -12.05 12.72 -12.72
CA SER A 149 -11.68 11.33 -12.83
C SER A 149 -12.87 10.41 -13.11
N ASN A 150 -14.10 10.89 -12.86
CA ASN A 150 -15.36 10.20 -13.11
C ASN A 150 -15.29 8.71 -12.74
N PRO A 151 -15.09 8.36 -11.46
CA PRO A 151 -14.96 6.99 -11.03
C PRO A 151 -16.30 6.26 -11.10
N ASP A 152 -16.29 4.97 -11.39
CA ASP A 152 -17.44 4.08 -11.28
C ASP A 152 -17.57 3.50 -9.86
N ILE A 153 -16.43 3.44 -9.16
CA ILE A 153 -16.28 2.80 -7.85
C ILE A 153 -15.36 3.67 -7.00
N ILE A 154 -15.70 3.83 -5.73
CA ILE A 154 -14.81 4.41 -4.72
C ILE A 154 -14.46 3.35 -3.67
N ALA A 155 -13.18 3.14 -3.44
CA ALA A 155 -12.65 2.27 -2.39
C ALA A 155 -11.98 3.12 -1.29
N ILE A 156 -12.49 3.02 -0.08
CA ILE A 156 -11.94 3.69 1.10
C ILE A 156 -10.92 2.76 1.75
N ILE A 157 -9.67 3.18 1.71
CA ILE A 157 -8.50 2.44 2.18
C ILE A 157 -7.60 3.34 3.02
N CYS A 158 -8.18 4.13 3.94
CA CYS A 158 -7.41 5.04 4.79
C CYS A 158 -6.29 4.28 5.49
N CYS A 159 -5.08 4.80 5.39
CA CYS A 159 -3.85 4.12 5.77
C CYS A 159 -3.84 3.72 7.24
N GLY A 160 -3.56 2.44 7.51
CA GLY A 160 -3.47 1.87 8.87
C GLY A 160 -4.81 1.56 9.54
N TYR A 161 -5.95 1.78 8.87
CA TYR A 161 -7.27 1.48 9.42
C TYR A 161 -7.80 0.11 9.00
N SER A 162 -8.52 -0.54 9.92
CA SER A 162 -9.30 -1.74 9.66
C SER A 162 -10.49 -1.48 8.73
N GLU A 163 -11.13 -2.53 8.25
CA GLU A 163 -12.35 -2.42 7.44
C GLU A 163 -13.47 -1.68 8.19
N GLU A 164 -13.65 -1.96 9.49
CA GLU A 164 -14.70 -1.31 10.31
C GLU A 164 -14.48 0.19 10.46
N GLU A 165 -13.24 0.60 10.70
CA GLU A 165 -12.89 2.02 10.77
C GLU A 165 -13.06 2.71 9.41
N ASN A 166 -12.69 2.03 8.33
CA ASN A 166 -12.89 2.53 6.97
C ASN A 166 -14.37 2.61 6.56
N LYS A 167 -15.25 1.79 7.12
CA LYS A 167 -16.71 1.95 6.97
C LYS A 167 -17.20 3.28 7.54
N VAL A 168 -16.64 3.73 8.68
CA VAL A 168 -16.95 5.04 9.25
C VAL A 168 -16.48 6.18 8.32
N HIS A 169 -15.29 6.04 7.74
CA HIS A 169 -14.79 6.98 6.74
C HIS A 169 -15.64 7.00 5.47
N ALA A 170 -16.08 5.85 4.99
CA ALA A 170 -16.97 5.74 3.84
C ALA A 170 -18.29 6.50 4.06
N GLN A 171 -18.88 6.42 5.26
CA GLN A 171 -20.08 7.19 5.60
C GLN A 171 -19.87 8.71 5.56
N LYS A 172 -18.68 9.20 5.92
CA LYS A 172 -18.34 10.62 5.79
C LYS A 172 -18.27 11.03 4.31
N VAL A 173 -17.60 10.21 3.48
CA VAL A 173 -17.47 10.46 2.04
C VAL A 173 -18.82 10.43 1.33
N ILE A 174 -19.72 9.49 1.69
CA ILE A 174 -21.08 9.41 1.14
C ILE A 174 -21.91 10.67 1.44
N LYS A 175 -21.68 11.32 2.59
CA LYS A 175 -22.37 12.54 3.00
C LYS A 175 -21.79 13.83 2.40
N ASP A 176 -20.65 13.76 1.71
CA ASP A 176 -20.01 14.95 1.12
C ASP A 176 -20.80 15.41 -0.11
N LYS A 177 -21.51 16.53 0.05
CA LYS A 177 -22.37 17.12 -1.00
C LYS A 177 -21.60 17.56 -2.26
N ARG A 178 -20.27 17.72 -2.15
CA ARG A 178 -19.43 18.16 -3.28
C ARG A 178 -19.26 17.08 -4.34
N ILE A 179 -19.31 15.78 -3.92
CA ILE A 179 -19.04 14.63 -4.79
C ILE A 179 -20.19 13.60 -4.83
N ASN A 180 -21.20 13.70 -3.97
CA ASN A 180 -22.27 12.69 -3.83
C ASN A 180 -23.18 12.55 -5.06
N LYS A 181 -22.99 13.37 -6.09
CA LYS A 181 -23.70 13.24 -7.38
C LYS A 181 -23.01 12.29 -8.36
N LEU A 182 -21.78 11.86 -8.06
CA LEU A 182 -21.03 10.94 -8.91
C LEU A 182 -21.67 9.53 -8.95
N PRO A 183 -21.41 8.75 -10.02
CA PRO A 183 -21.99 7.42 -10.20
C PRO A 183 -21.83 6.46 -9.00
N PRO A 184 -20.69 6.40 -8.29
CA PRO A 184 -20.52 5.49 -7.16
C PRO A 184 -21.56 5.66 -6.06
N PHE A 185 -21.97 6.89 -5.80
CA PHE A 185 -22.94 7.19 -4.73
C PHE A 185 -24.37 6.82 -5.12
N LYS A 186 -24.70 6.97 -6.40
CA LYS A 186 -26.05 6.62 -6.92
C LYS A 186 -26.24 5.10 -7.02
N ASN A 187 -25.14 4.38 -7.23
CA ASN A 187 -25.16 2.95 -7.49
C ASN A 187 -24.70 2.12 -6.29
N ASN A 188 -24.56 2.71 -5.10
CA ASN A 188 -24.06 2.08 -3.87
C ASN A 188 -22.67 1.41 -4.05
N LYS A 189 -21.77 2.02 -4.86
CA LYS A 189 -20.44 1.50 -5.16
C LYS A 189 -19.31 2.23 -4.41
N VAL A 190 -19.56 2.52 -3.14
CA VAL A 190 -18.56 3.04 -2.19
C VAL A 190 -18.28 1.93 -1.19
N PHE A 191 -17.07 1.39 -1.23
CA PHE A 191 -16.65 0.25 -0.43
C PHE A 191 -15.56 0.63 0.56
N ALA A 192 -15.54 -0.02 1.70
CA ALA A 192 -14.48 0.06 2.70
C ALA A 192 -13.71 -1.25 2.76
N PHE A 193 -12.39 -1.15 2.98
CA PHE A 193 -11.52 -2.32 3.05
C PHE A 193 -10.62 -2.26 4.28
N ASP A 194 -10.13 -3.42 4.72
CA ASP A 194 -9.03 -3.54 5.67
C ASP A 194 -7.74 -3.02 5.00
N SER A 195 -7.44 -1.74 5.25
CA SER A 195 -6.27 -1.11 4.67
C SER A 195 -4.99 -1.58 5.34
N ASP A 196 -4.98 -1.72 6.67
CA ASP A 196 -3.80 -2.15 7.42
C ASP A 196 -3.27 -3.49 6.92
N GLY A 197 -4.18 -4.44 6.69
CA GLY A 197 -3.82 -5.78 6.23
C GLY A 197 -3.51 -5.91 4.75
N LEU A 198 -4.14 -5.10 3.87
CA LEU A 198 -4.21 -5.40 2.44
C LEU A 198 -3.69 -4.29 1.51
N PHE A 199 -3.65 -3.02 1.96
CA PHE A 199 -3.33 -1.88 1.10
C PHE A 199 -2.19 -0.99 1.61
N SER A 200 -2.00 -0.87 2.94
CA SER A 200 -1.07 0.11 3.53
C SER A 200 0.39 -0.36 3.61
N ARG A 201 0.69 -1.60 3.27
CA ARG A 201 2.04 -2.17 3.48
C ARG A 201 2.61 -2.77 2.20
N PRO A 202 3.89 -2.49 1.87
CA PRO A 202 4.59 -3.09 0.73
C PRO A 202 4.94 -4.56 1.01
N THR A 203 3.96 -5.43 0.91
CA THR A 203 4.11 -6.89 1.10
C THR A 203 3.42 -7.65 -0.01
N LEU A 204 3.70 -8.93 -0.16
CA LEU A 204 3.02 -9.78 -1.17
C LEU A 204 1.51 -9.93 -0.94
N ARG A 205 0.99 -9.45 0.20
CA ARG A 205 -0.46 -9.38 0.46
C ARG A 205 -1.19 -8.39 -0.45
N ILE A 206 -0.46 -7.57 -1.20
CA ILE A 206 -1.07 -6.74 -2.26
C ILE A 206 -1.86 -7.58 -3.28
N ILE A 207 -1.48 -8.84 -3.51
CA ILE A 207 -2.24 -9.77 -4.37
C ILE A 207 -3.59 -10.12 -3.72
N GLU A 208 -3.60 -10.34 -2.40
CA GLU A 208 -4.82 -10.61 -1.63
C GLU A 208 -5.74 -9.38 -1.62
N GLY A 209 -5.16 -8.18 -1.49
CA GLY A 209 -5.89 -6.91 -1.60
C GLY A 209 -6.54 -6.75 -2.97
N ALA A 210 -5.83 -7.05 -4.05
CA ALA A 210 -6.39 -7.05 -5.40
C ALA A 210 -7.53 -8.05 -5.55
N ARG A 211 -7.38 -9.27 -5.02
CA ARG A 211 -8.43 -10.30 -5.01
C ARG A 211 -9.67 -9.83 -4.25
N LYS A 212 -9.47 -9.30 -3.03
CA LYS A 212 -10.57 -8.79 -2.19
C LYS A 212 -11.31 -7.64 -2.87
N LEU A 213 -10.59 -6.69 -3.49
CA LEU A 213 -11.19 -5.61 -4.27
C LEU A 213 -12.08 -6.17 -5.39
N ARG A 214 -11.53 -7.11 -6.18
CA ARG A 214 -12.26 -7.75 -7.28
C ARG A 214 -13.54 -8.45 -6.79
N GLU A 215 -13.43 -9.31 -5.79
CA GLU A 215 -14.55 -10.08 -5.25
C GLU A 215 -15.65 -9.16 -4.69
N THR A 216 -15.25 -8.14 -3.91
CA THR A 216 -16.20 -7.19 -3.32
C THR A 216 -16.97 -6.43 -4.39
N VAL A 217 -16.27 -5.98 -5.44
CA VAL A 217 -16.93 -5.25 -6.54
C VAL A 217 -17.85 -6.17 -7.34
N LEU A 218 -17.40 -7.38 -7.70
CA LEU A 218 -18.17 -8.27 -8.58
C LEU A 218 -19.38 -8.89 -7.88
N ASN A 219 -19.33 -9.12 -6.58
CA ASN A 219 -20.48 -9.65 -5.83
C ASN A 219 -21.67 -8.70 -5.89
N GLN A 220 -21.46 -7.39 -5.97
CA GLN A 220 -22.55 -6.41 -6.16
C GLN A 220 -23.09 -6.30 -7.59
N TYR A 221 -22.47 -6.94 -8.57
CA TYR A 221 -23.02 -7.00 -9.92
C TYR A 221 -23.91 -8.24 -10.14
N ASN A 222 -23.89 -9.16 -9.17
CA ASN A 222 -24.67 -10.40 -9.22
C ASN A 222 -25.95 -10.34 -8.36
N ASP A 223 -26.13 -9.23 -7.61
CA ASP A 223 -27.33 -8.88 -6.87
C ASP A 223 -28.14 -7.80 -7.64
#